data_54b8b8611f25cb4433e8cab8a11d5bb6
#
_entry.id   54b8b8611f25cb4433e8cab8a11d5bb6
#
_cell.length_a   1.000
_cell.length_b   1.000
_cell.length_c   1.000
_cell.angle_alpha   90.00
_cell.angle_beta   90.00
_cell.angle_gamma   90.00
#
_symmetry.space_group_name_H-M   'P 1'
#
loop_
_entity.id
_entity.type
_entity.pdbx_description
1 polymer ?
#
loop_
_entity_poly.entity_id
_entity_poly.type
_entity_poly.pdbx_seq_one_letter_code
_entity_poly.pdbx_strand_id
1 'polypeptide(L)'
;KQKTAYDIGVRLVGSEMCIRDRPWACPPLRNVPILGDQYTSREFFDREWSSMWTKVWLLMGRSSELLEAGSYQVEEVGPESFIMIRQNDGSIKAFYNVCQHRGSRLLFNNEGTSDQIVCPYHGWEWAKDGSLSQVQDPEDFIDGNPCDDMTLVEVNCELFAGFIWINMDPECMGLKDYLGPVWEEFEAYESHDWIRGPSSTVDVNCNWKVPQDNSCESYHLPSVHPQGLKWIEHSYKHCHFDWCEEGHNRMSIPMVTPSHSLTGEELEVDDQLREMLEPWGLKAEDFKGREFETRQKVQSVKRKTGSERGYQFDQLFDDQLTDAYHYN
;
A
#
# COMPACT_ATOMS: atom_id res chain seq x y z
N LYS A 1 -41.60 -9.49 2.53
CA LYS A 1 -40.66 -8.69 1.74
C LYS A 1 -39.29 -8.93 2.34
N GLN A 2 -38.40 -9.59 1.63
CA GLN A 2 -36.98 -9.67 1.98
C GLN A 2 -36.40 -8.27 1.87
N LYS A 3 -35.74 -7.81 2.93
CA LYS A 3 -35.00 -6.54 2.90
C LYS A 3 -33.78 -6.72 2.01
N THR A 4 -33.48 -5.76 1.15
CA THR A 4 -32.29 -5.77 0.34
C THR A 4 -31.04 -5.56 1.20
N ALA A 5 -29.86 -5.98 0.75
CA ALA A 5 -28.60 -5.75 1.45
C ALA A 5 -28.34 -4.26 1.76
N TYR A 6 -28.88 -3.37 0.91
CA TYR A 6 -28.89 -1.92 1.12
C TYR A 6 -29.70 -1.50 2.35
N ASP A 7 -30.90 -2.07 2.56
CA ASP A 7 -31.73 -1.80 3.75
C ASP A 7 -31.07 -2.31 5.04
N ILE A 8 -30.18 -3.29 4.91
CA ILE A 8 -29.44 -3.86 6.04
C ILE A 8 -28.21 -2.98 6.37
N GLY A 9 -27.45 -2.51 5.37
CA GLY A 9 -26.27 -1.69 5.55
C GLY A 9 -26.55 -0.34 6.23
N VAL A 10 -27.64 0.31 5.86
CA VAL A 10 -28.04 1.62 6.44
C VAL A 10 -28.55 1.50 7.89
N ARG A 11 -28.91 0.31 8.38
CA ARG A 11 -29.44 0.10 9.74
C ARG A 11 -28.50 -0.53 10.75
N LEU A 12 -27.33 -1.01 10.31
CA LEU A 12 -26.39 -1.72 11.17
C LEU A 12 -25.23 -0.86 11.68
N VAL A 13 -25.22 0.42 11.35
CA VAL A 13 -24.29 1.38 11.93
C VAL A 13 -24.79 1.76 13.32
N GLY A 14 -24.55 0.91 14.27
CA GLY A 14 -24.77 1.16 15.69
C GLY A 14 -23.57 1.83 16.31
N SER A 15 -23.40 3.08 16.08
CA SER A 15 -22.88 4.18 16.86
C SER A 15 -22.76 5.35 15.91
N GLU A 16 -23.70 6.26 16.04
CA GLU A 16 -23.90 7.39 15.11
C GLU A 16 -22.77 8.44 15.13
N MET A 17 -21.61 8.17 15.70
CA MET A 17 -20.66 9.24 16.00
C MET A 17 -19.40 9.29 15.13
N CYS A 18 -19.08 8.31 14.30
CA CYS A 18 -17.78 8.29 13.62
C CYS A 18 -17.80 8.25 12.09
N ILE A 19 -18.94 8.07 11.42
CA ILE A 19 -18.98 7.82 9.98
C ILE A 19 -19.50 9.02 9.17
N ARG A 20 -20.19 10.00 9.81
CA ARG A 20 -20.86 11.10 9.08
C ARG A 20 -19.94 12.18 8.52
N ASP A 21 -18.68 12.24 8.94
CA ASP A 21 -17.75 13.31 8.55
C ASP A 21 -16.59 12.81 7.66
N ARG A 22 -16.63 11.55 7.23
CA ARG A 22 -15.58 10.98 6.35
C ARG A 22 -16.03 11.04 4.89
N PRO A 23 -15.12 11.32 3.96
CA PRO A 23 -15.41 11.35 2.53
C PRO A 23 -15.62 9.96 1.89
N TRP A 24 -15.72 8.94 2.72
CA TRP A 24 -15.95 7.57 2.30
C TRP A 24 -17.44 7.24 2.17
N ALA A 25 -17.83 6.63 1.08
CA ALA A 25 -19.18 6.18 0.80
C ALA A 25 -19.27 4.65 0.74
N CYS A 26 -20.46 4.12 0.91
CA CYS A 26 -20.71 2.70 0.65
C CYS A 26 -20.99 2.51 -0.86
N PRO A 27 -20.24 1.67 -1.57
CA PRO A 27 -20.45 1.47 -3.00
C PRO A 27 -21.82 0.85 -3.28
N PRO A 28 -22.42 1.12 -4.44
CA PRO A 28 -23.63 0.43 -4.86
C PRO A 28 -23.31 -1.04 -5.09
N LEU A 29 -23.87 -1.92 -4.27
CA LEU A 29 -23.70 -3.36 -4.43
C LEU A 29 -24.35 -3.84 -5.74
N ARG A 30 -23.58 -4.54 -6.55
CA ARG A 30 -24.06 -5.18 -7.78
C ARG A 30 -24.16 -6.69 -7.55
N ASN A 31 -25.27 -7.27 -7.93
CA ASN A 31 -25.43 -8.73 -7.94
C ASN A 31 -25.06 -9.27 -9.34
N VAL A 32 -23.79 -9.12 -9.70
CA VAL A 32 -23.25 -9.60 -10.97
C VAL A 32 -22.18 -10.64 -10.66
N PRO A 33 -22.24 -11.85 -11.23
CA PRO A 33 -21.19 -12.84 -11.06
C PRO A 33 -19.85 -12.33 -11.59
N ILE A 34 -18.78 -12.53 -10.85
CA ILE A 34 -17.42 -12.34 -11.34
C ILE A 34 -17.08 -13.55 -12.23
N LEU A 35 -16.71 -13.27 -13.47
CA LEU A 35 -16.39 -14.32 -14.45
C LEU A 35 -14.94 -14.76 -14.30
N GLY A 36 -14.70 -16.06 -14.42
CA GLY A 36 -13.35 -16.64 -14.32
C GLY A 36 -12.35 -16.07 -15.33
N ASP A 37 -12.82 -15.60 -16.47
CA ASP A 37 -11.99 -14.99 -17.52
C ASP A 37 -11.21 -13.75 -17.02
N GLN A 38 -11.74 -13.04 -16.02
CA GLN A 38 -11.04 -11.90 -15.40
C GLN A 38 -9.74 -12.31 -14.69
N TYR A 39 -9.60 -13.58 -14.34
CA TYR A 39 -8.41 -14.11 -13.64
C TYR A 39 -7.52 -14.97 -14.55
N THR A 40 -8.07 -15.52 -15.62
CA THR A 40 -7.37 -16.53 -16.43
C THR A 40 -7.09 -16.09 -17.86
N SER A 41 -7.80 -15.08 -18.38
CA SER A 41 -7.61 -14.62 -19.75
C SER A 41 -6.37 -13.72 -19.88
N ARG A 42 -5.47 -14.06 -20.78
CA ARG A 42 -4.34 -13.22 -21.16
C ARG A 42 -4.79 -11.90 -21.79
N GLU A 43 -5.81 -11.94 -22.64
CA GLU A 43 -6.38 -10.74 -23.25
C GLU A 43 -6.96 -9.79 -22.21
N PHE A 44 -7.58 -10.32 -21.15
CA PHE A 44 -8.07 -9.50 -20.04
C PHE A 44 -6.90 -8.81 -19.32
N PHE A 45 -5.84 -9.54 -19.01
CA PHE A 45 -4.62 -9.00 -18.40
C PHE A 45 -3.96 -7.91 -19.27
N ASP A 46 -3.87 -8.12 -20.59
CA ASP A 46 -3.29 -7.14 -21.50
C ASP A 46 -4.11 -5.83 -21.54
N ARG A 47 -5.44 -5.94 -21.38
CA ARG A 47 -6.31 -4.76 -21.20
C ARG A 47 -6.10 -4.08 -19.85
N GLU A 48 -5.97 -4.84 -18.76
CA GLU A 48 -5.63 -4.28 -17.43
C GLU A 48 -4.29 -3.55 -17.49
N TRP A 49 -3.30 -4.14 -18.15
CA TRP A 49 -2.00 -3.51 -18.33
C TRP A 49 -2.14 -2.14 -19.00
N SER A 50 -2.75 -2.10 -20.17
CA SER A 50 -2.85 -0.88 -20.99
C SER A 50 -3.82 0.18 -20.45
N SER A 51 -4.83 -0.22 -19.67
CA SER A 51 -5.92 0.67 -19.25
C SER A 51 -5.88 1.04 -17.76
N MET A 52 -5.10 0.34 -16.96
CA MET A 52 -5.02 0.54 -15.52
C MET A 52 -3.55 0.65 -15.07
N TRP A 53 -2.74 -0.42 -15.17
CA TRP A 53 -1.39 -0.47 -14.62
C TRP A 53 -0.47 0.66 -15.09
N THR A 54 -0.60 1.06 -16.36
CA THR A 54 0.16 2.18 -16.94
C THR A 54 -0.40 3.55 -16.59
N LYS A 55 -1.50 3.64 -15.80
CA LYS A 55 -2.23 4.89 -15.56
C LYS A 55 -2.49 5.19 -14.09
N VAL A 56 -2.16 4.27 -13.21
CA VAL A 56 -2.33 4.42 -11.76
C VAL A 56 -1.00 4.75 -11.10
N TRP A 57 -1.05 5.38 -9.94
CA TRP A 57 0.13 5.53 -9.10
C TRP A 57 0.48 4.21 -8.42
N LEU A 58 1.73 3.81 -8.54
CA LEU A 58 2.28 2.57 -8.03
C LEU A 58 3.25 2.86 -6.88
N LEU A 59 3.06 2.18 -5.75
CA LEU A 59 3.96 2.24 -4.62
C LEU A 59 5.17 1.34 -4.89
N MET A 60 6.37 1.92 -4.99
CA MET A 60 7.59 1.24 -5.45
C MET A 60 8.57 0.89 -4.33
N GLY A 61 8.49 1.54 -3.18
CA GLY A 61 9.44 1.26 -2.08
C GLY A 61 9.50 2.38 -1.07
N ARG A 62 10.46 2.28 -0.16
CA ARG A 62 10.68 3.27 0.89
C ARG A 62 11.75 4.28 0.48
N SER A 63 11.43 5.58 0.59
CA SER A 63 12.40 6.64 0.33
C SER A 63 13.59 6.63 1.30
N SER A 64 13.39 6.10 2.51
CA SER A 64 14.45 5.93 3.51
C SER A 64 15.48 4.84 3.18
N GLU A 65 15.21 3.98 2.20
CA GLU A 65 16.16 2.97 1.73
C GLU A 65 17.18 3.55 0.73
N LEU A 66 16.88 4.68 0.11
CA LEU A 66 17.81 5.45 -0.71
C LEU A 66 18.55 6.49 0.14
N LEU A 67 19.61 6.07 0.85
CA LEU A 67 20.22 6.83 1.95
C LEU A 67 20.93 8.11 1.51
N GLU A 68 21.63 8.07 0.38
CA GLU A 68 22.50 9.16 -0.09
C GLU A 68 22.31 9.43 -1.58
N ALA A 69 22.81 10.56 -2.04
CA ALA A 69 22.78 10.88 -3.47
C ALA A 69 23.46 9.78 -4.29
N GLY A 70 22.79 9.33 -5.35
CA GLY A 70 23.20 8.19 -6.17
C GLY A 70 22.73 6.83 -5.66
N SER A 71 22.18 6.72 -4.43
CA SER A 71 21.50 5.48 -4.02
C SER A 71 20.32 5.22 -4.94
N TYR A 72 20.20 3.99 -5.42
CA TYR A 72 19.14 3.58 -6.33
C TYR A 72 18.49 2.26 -5.92
N GLN A 73 17.25 2.10 -6.34
CA GLN A 73 16.46 0.86 -6.32
C GLN A 73 15.96 0.57 -7.73
N VAL A 74 15.91 -0.72 -8.07
CA VAL A 74 15.32 -1.20 -9.33
C VAL A 74 14.14 -2.10 -9.01
N GLU A 75 13.00 -1.75 -9.54
CA GLU A 75 11.75 -2.51 -9.35
C GLU A 75 11.14 -2.88 -10.70
N GLU A 76 10.47 -4.02 -10.73
CA GLU A 76 9.81 -4.54 -11.92
C GLU A 76 8.29 -4.56 -11.73
N VAL A 77 7.58 -4.01 -12.71
CA VAL A 77 6.13 -4.04 -12.73
C VAL A 77 5.67 -4.56 -14.09
N GLY A 78 5.12 -5.75 -14.11
CA GLY A 78 4.75 -6.42 -15.36
C GLY A 78 5.96 -6.59 -16.30
N PRO A 79 5.88 -6.06 -17.53
CA PRO A 79 7.00 -6.14 -18.48
C PRO A 79 8.05 -5.02 -18.31
N GLU A 80 7.77 -4.02 -17.47
CA GLU A 80 8.62 -2.84 -17.33
C GLU A 80 9.55 -2.94 -16.13
N SER A 81 10.70 -2.25 -16.23
CA SER A 81 11.69 -2.13 -15.16
C SER A 81 11.99 -0.66 -14.94
N PHE A 82 12.05 -0.23 -13.67
CA PHE A 82 12.23 1.15 -13.27
C PHE A 82 13.45 1.30 -12.37
N ILE A 83 14.14 2.44 -12.51
CA ILE A 83 15.22 2.88 -11.64
C ILE A 83 14.67 4.06 -10.84
N MET A 84 14.62 3.97 -9.52
CA MET A 84 14.41 5.10 -8.62
C MET A 84 15.76 5.49 -8.04
N ILE A 85 16.18 6.74 -8.20
CA ILE A 85 17.52 7.19 -7.81
C ILE A 85 17.49 8.54 -7.09
N ARG A 86 18.17 8.62 -5.94
CA ARG A 86 18.26 9.85 -5.16
C ARG A 86 19.20 10.86 -5.82
N GLN A 87 18.72 12.08 -5.96
CA GLN A 87 19.42 13.21 -6.53
C GLN A 87 20.30 13.95 -5.48
N ASN A 88 21.14 14.87 -5.93
CA ASN A 88 22.01 15.67 -5.06
C ASN A 88 21.25 16.61 -4.12
N ASP A 89 20.07 17.05 -4.50
CA ASP A 89 19.19 17.92 -3.71
C ASP A 89 18.30 17.13 -2.74
N GLY A 90 18.44 15.79 -2.73
CA GLY A 90 17.65 14.89 -1.90
C GLY A 90 16.33 14.44 -2.52
N SER A 91 15.92 14.97 -3.66
CA SER A 91 14.77 14.47 -4.41
C SER A 91 15.04 13.06 -4.96
N ILE A 92 14.00 12.37 -5.40
CA ILE A 92 14.11 11.08 -6.07
C ILE A 92 13.50 11.22 -7.46
N LYS A 93 14.22 10.75 -8.46
CA LYS A 93 13.72 10.61 -9.82
C LYS A 93 13.56 9.15 -10.18
N ALA A 94 12.62 8.89 -11.08
CA ALA A 94 12.38 7.56 -11.62
C ALA A 94 12.51 7.55 -13.14
N PHE A 95 13.12 6.49 -13.66
CA PHE A 95 13.36 6.29 -15.08
C PHE A 95 13.03 4.86 -15.48
N TYR A 96 12.65 4.64 -16.74
CA TYR A 96 12.71 3.30 -17.29
C TYR A 96 14.15 2.79 -17.30
N ASN A 97 14.36 1.56 -16.86
CA ASN A 97 15.65 0.90 -16.79
C ASN A 97 16.13 0.44 -18.18
N VAL A 98 16.17 1.34 -19.13
CA VAL A 98 16.46 1.06 -20.54
C VAL A 98 17.31 2.15 -21.17
N CYS A 99 18.42 1.76 -21.79
CA CYS A 99 19.29 2.66 -22.54
C CYS A 99 18.62 3.16 -23.82
N GLN A 100 18.58 4.48 -24.02
CA GLN A 100 17.92 5.09 -25.18
C GLN A 100 18.70 4.91 -26.50
N HIS A 101 19.91 4.32 -26.46
CA HIS A 101 20.64 3.98 -27.67
C HIS A 101 20.00 2.80 -28.42
N ARG A 102 19.92 1.63 -27.80
CA ARG A 102 19.42 0.39 -28.44
C ARG A 102 18.64 -0.53 -27.48
N GLY A 103 17.98 0.04 -26.47
CA GLY A 103 17.06 -0.71 -25.61
C GLY A 103 17.71 -1.71 -24.64
N SER A 104 19.03 -1.60 -24.39
CA SER A 104 19.68 -2.46 -23.40
C SER A 104 19.24 -2.08 -21.99
N ARG A 105 18.97 -3.07 -21.14
CA ARG A 105 18.82 -2.86 -19.71
C ARG A 105 20.08 -2.23 -19.12
N LEU A 106 19.93 -1.26 -18.24
CA LEU A 106 21.02 -0.49 -17.65
C LEU A 106 21.52 -1.11 -16.34
N LEU A 107 20.65 -1.31 -15.38
CA LEU A 107 20.98 -1.84 -14.06
C LEU A 107 20.36 -3.23 -13.86
N PHE A 108 21.18 -4.15 -13.36
CA PHE A 108 20.79 -5.56 -13.10
C PHE A 108 20.70 -5.88 -11.62
N ASN A 109 21.32 -5.08 -10.76
CA ASN A 109 21.18 -5.20 -9.31
C ASN A 109 19.93 -4.47 -8.85
N ASN A 110 19.24 -5.04 -7.90
CA ASN A 110 18.00 -4.45 -7.37
C ASN A 110 18.25 -3.16 -6.56
N GLU A 111 19.46 -2.98 -6.05
CA GLU A 111 19.84 -1.79 -5.27
C GLU A 111 21.34 -1.52 -5.38
N GLY A 112 21.74 -0.31 -5.10
CA GLY A 112 23.15 0.11 -5.07
C GLY A 112 23.29 1.62 -4.96
N THR A 113 24.52 2.09 -5.14
CA THR A 113 24.86 3.52 -5.21
C THR A 113 25.74 3.76 -6.43
N SER A 114 25.37 4.74 -7.25
CA SER A 114 26.16 5.15 -8.41
C SER A 114 25.90 6.61 -8.77
N ASP A 115 26.96 7.33 -9.10
CA ASP A 115 26.84 8.67 -9.68
C ASP A 115 26.58 8.66 -11.18
N GLN A 116 26.93 7.56 -11.83
CA GLN A 116 26.74 7.35 -13.27
C GLN A 116 26.25 5.94 -13.55
N ILE A 117 25.30 5.82 -14.45
CA ILE A 117 24.74 4.55 -14.92
C ILE A 117 25.35 4.22 -16.26
N VAL A 118 26.22 3.21 -16.30
CA VAL A 118 26.94 2.82 -17.51
C VAL A 118 26.18 1.70 -18.22
N CYS A 119 25.83 1.93 -19.48
CA CYS A 119 25.21 0.91 -20.31
C CYS A 119 26.19 -0.22 -20.61
N PRO A 120 25.87 -1.50 -20.26
CA PRO A 120 26.81 -2.61 -20.43
C PRO A 120 27.02 -3.00 -21.88
N TYR A 121 26.21 -2.44 -22.82
CA TYR A 121 26.28 -2.82 -24.22
C TYR A 121 27.31 -1.99 -25.00
N HIS A 122 27.27 -0.65 -24.92
CA HIS A 122 28.20 0.20 -25.67
C HIS A 122 28.87 1.27 -24.80
N GLY A 123 28.79 1.16 -23.46
CA GLY A 123 29.48 2.05 -22.55
C GLY A 123 28.92 3.48 -22.52
N TRP A 124 27.70 3.71 -23.00
CA TRP A 124 27.05 5.01 -22.83
C TRP A 124 26.80 5.28 -21.36
N GLU A 125 27.17 6.47 -20.89
CA GLU A 125 27.08 6.85 -19.50
C GLU A 125 25.96 7.86 -19.28
N TRP A 126 25.08 7.53 -18.37
CA TRP A 126 23.94 8.35 -17.95
C TRP A 126 24.17 8.88 -16.56
N ALA A 127 24.03 10.19 -16.38
CA ALA A 127 24.06 10.78 -15.06
C ALA A 127 22.80 10.41 -14.25
N LYS A 128 22.85 10.55 -12.94
CA LYS A 128 21.72 10.20 -12.05
C LYS A 128 20.47 11.06 -12.25
N ASP A 129 20.59 12.21 -12.92
CA ASP A 129 19.45 13.06 -13.33
C ASP A 129 18.79 12.60 -14.64
N GLY A 130 19.35 11.55 -15.26
CA GLY A 130 18.88 10.96 -16.51
C GLY A 130 19.56 11.53 -17.76
N SER A 131 20.38 12.57 -17.68
CA SER A 131 21.08 13.13 -18.83
C SER A 131 22.18 12.19 -19.35
N LEU A 132 22.36 12.14 -20.65
CA LEU A 132 23.48 11.41 -21.26
C LEU A 132 24.77 12.21 -21.07
N SER A 133 25.74 11.65 -20.35
CA SER A 133 26.98 12.34 -19.99
C SER A 133 28.16 11.97 -20.90
N GLN A 134 28.18 10.73 -21.44
CA GLN A 134 29.30 10.29 -22.27
C GLN A 134 28.85 9.23 -23.28
N VAL A 135 29.39 9.34 -24.49
CA VAL A 135 29.33 8.32 -25.55
C VAL A 135 30.73 8.07 -26.13
N GLN A 136 30.88 6.93 -26.78
CA GLN A 136 32.11 6.68 -27.57
C GLN A 136 32.08 7.49 -28.87
N ASP A 137 33.23 8.03 -29.27
CA ASP A 137 33.46 8.71 -30.55
C ASP A 137 32.34 9.73 -30.88
N PRO A 138 32.12 10.73 -30.00
CA PRO A 138 31.00 11.69 -30.16
C PRO A 138 31.05 12.50 -31.47
N GLU A 139 32.25 12.64 -32.08
CA GLU A 139 32.46 13.29 -33.34
C GLU A 139 31.94 12.51 -34.55
N ASP A 140 31.69 11.21 -34.41
CA ASP A 140 31.19 10.36 -35.49
C ASP A 140 29.67 10.46 -35.72
N PHE A 141 28.94 11.17 -34.82
CA PHE A 141 27.51 11.35 -34.96
C PHE A 141 27.15 12.47 -35.91
N ILE A 142 26.46 12.12 -36.99
CA ILE A 142 26.15 13.04 -38.12
C ILE A 142 25.27 14.21 -37.65
N ASP A 143 24.35 13.95 -36.71
CA ASP A 143 23.39 14.95 -36.19
C ASP A 143 23.94 15.74 -34.98
N GLY A 144 25.22 15.59 -34.66
CA GLY A 144 25.86 16.21 -33.49
C GLY A 144 26.02 15.26 -32.29
N ASN A 145 26.67 15.74 -31.25
CA ASN A 145 26.92 14.94 -30.04
C ASN A 145 25.59 14.62 -29.33
N PRO A 146 25.22 13.34 -29.19
CA PRO A 146 23.95 12.97 -28.52
C PRO A 146 23.89 13.36 -27.04
N CYS A 147 25.02 13.67 -26.40
CA CYS A 147 25.04 14.16 -25.01
C CYS A 147 24.40 15.56 -24.85
N ASP A 148 24.19 16.29 -25.93
CA ASP A 148 23.64 17.64 -25.87
C ASP A 148 22.12 17.63 -25.54
N ASP A 149 21.38 16.62 -25.99
CA ASP A 149 19.91 16.60 -25.92
C ASP A 149 19.30 15.31 -25.40
N MET A 150 20.06 14.21 -25.29
CA MET A 150 19.48 12.90 -24.95
C MET A 150 19.37 12.65 -23.45
N THR A 151 18.20 12.18 -23.02
CA THR A 151 17.91 11.81 -21.64
C THR A 151 17.28 10.43 -21.55
N LEU A 152 17.37 9.79 -20.38
CA LEU A 152 16.54 8.63 -20.07
C LEU A 152 15.07 9.04 -20.06
N VAL A 153 14.19 8.09 -20.36
CA VAL A 153 12.75 8.32 -20.25
C VAL A 153 12.37 8.35 -18.78
N GLU A 154 12.04 9.54 -18.30
CA GLU A 154 11.59 9.78 -16.93
C GLU A 154 10.11 9.38 -16.78
N VAL A 155 9.74 8.85 -15.63
CA VAL A 155 8.35 8.62 -15.23
C VAL A 155 7.99 9.53 -14.06
N ASN A 156 6.71 9.90 -13.94
CA ASN A 156 6.26 10.70 -12.80
C ASN A 156 6.64 10.02 -11.50
N CYS A 157 7.24 10.77 -10.57
CA CYS A 157 7.72 10.28 -9.30
C CYS A 157 7.38 11.29 -8.20
N GLU A 158 6.62 10.85 -7.20
CA GLU A 158 6.28 11.65 -6.02
C GLU A 158 6.60 10.89 -4.74
N LEU A 159 6.84 11.65 -3.67
CA LEU A 159 7.09 11.09 -2.33
C LEU A 159 5.91 11.41 -1.42
N PHE A 160 5.35 10.38 -0.81
CA PHE A 160 4.31 10.55 0.19
C PHE A 160 4.37 9.45 1.25
N ALA A 161 4.15 9.83 2.50
CA ALA A 161 4.12 8.93 3.66
C ALA A 161 5.38 8.06 3.82
N GLY A 162 6.54 8.56 3.34
CA GLY A 162 7.81 7.84 3.34
C GLY A 162 7.97 6.81 2.22
N PHE A 163 7.04 6.78 1.27
CA PHE A 163 7.09 5.89 0.11
C PHE A 163 7.40 6.66 -1.17
N ILE A 164 7.98 5.91 -2.12
CA ILE A 164 8.21 6.35 -3.49
C ILE A 164 7.02 5.87 -4.32
N TRP A 165 6.40 6.79 -5.03
CA TRP A 165 5.28 6.51 -5.94
C TRP A 165 5.67 6.90 -7.35
N ILE A 166 5.32 6.05 -8.33
CA ILE A 166 5.52 6.36 -9.75
C ILE A 166 4.22 6.23 -10.52
N ASN A 167 4.15 6.95 -11.65
CA ASN A 167 3.06 6.79 -12.62
C ASN A 167 3.63 6.86 -14.04
N MET A 168 3.29 5.86 -14.86
CA MET A 168 3.76 5.74 -16.24
C MET A 168 3.04 6.70 -17.21
N ASP A 169 1.86 7.21 -16.83
CA ASP A 169 1.11 8.17 -17.66
C ASP A 169 1.70 9.59 -17.47
N PRO A 170 2.29 10.19 -18.51
CA PRO A 170 2.86 11.53 -18.41
C PRO A 170 1.81 12.61 -18.10
N GLU A 171 0.53 12.32 -18.34
CA GLU A 171 -0.59 13.24 -18.12
C GLU A 171 -1.42 12.88 -16.87
N CYS A 172 -0.87 12.07 -15.96
CA CYS A 172 -1.58 11.67 -14.76
C CYS A 172 -1.88 12.87 -13.85
N MET A 173 -2.95 12.75 -13.07
CA MET A 173 -3.20 13.68 -11.98
C MET A 173 -2.14 13.52 -10.88
N GLY A 174 -1.89 14.58 -10.10
CA GLY A 174 -0.98 14.53 -8.95
C GLY A 174 -1.38 13.45 -7.94
N LEU A 175 -0.39 12.90 -7.25
CA LEU A 175 -0.59 11.79 -6.29
C LEU A 175 -1.62 12.14 -5.20
N LYS A 176 -1.59 13.38 -4.70
CA LYS A 176 -2.53 13.82 -3.65
C LYS A 176 -3.98 13.75 -4.11
N ASP A 177 -4.25 14.24 -5.32
CA ASP A 177 -5.60 14.24 -5.88
C ASP A 177 -6.04 12.81 -6.22
N TYR A 178 -5.10 11.98 -6.66
CA TYR A 178 -5.35 10.56 -6.93
C TYR A 178 -5.71 9.78 -5.66
N LEU A 179 -4.98 9.98 -4.56
CA LEU A 179 -5.22 9.28 -3.31
C LEU A 179 -6.47 9.78 -2.56
N GLY A 180 -6.91 11.03 -2.84
CA GLY A 180 -8.08 11.60 -2.20
C GLY A 180 -8.06 11.44 -0.68
N PRO A 181 -9.13 10.83 -0.07
CA PRO A 181 -9.21 10.65 1.39
C PRO A 181 -8.10 9.79 1.99
N VAL A 182 -7.50 8.89 1.20
CA VAL A 182 -6.39 8.05 1.66
C VAL A 182 -5.19 8.90 2.06
N TRP A 183 -4.98 10.04 1.37
CA TRP A 183 -3.89 10.97 1.70
C TRP A 183 -3.96 11.44 3.15
N GLU A 184 -5.08 11.99 3.57
CA GLU A 184 -5.24 12.55 4.92
C GLU A 184 -5.12 11.48 6.01
N GLU A 185 -5.63 10.27 5.73
CA GLU A 185 -5.51 9.15 6.67
C GLU A 185 -4.07 8.67 6.83
N PHE A 186 -3.32 8.55 5.74
CA PHE A 186 -1.92 8.13 5.79
C PHE A 186 -1.00 9.20 6.39
N GLU A 187 -1.28 10.48 6.15
CA GLU A 187 -0.53 11.58 6.75
C GLU A 187 -0.58 11.51 8.28
N ALA A 188 -1.75 11.16 8.85
CA ALA A 188 -1.95 11.04 10.28
C ALA A 188 -1.17 9.88 10.93
N TYR A 189 -0.73 8.89 10.16
CA TYR A 189 0.10 7.79 10.68
C TYR A 189 1.57 8.14 10.83
N GLU A 190 2.06 9.26 10.29
CA GLU A 190 3.47 9.65 10.31
C GLU A 190 4.41 8.51 9.81
N SER A 191 3.94 7.77 8.83
CA SER A 191 4.61 6.56 8.34
C SER A 191 5.98 6.82 7.69
N HIS A 192 6.33 8.08 7.42
CA HIS A 192 7.66 8.48 6.97
C HIS A 192 8.75 8.15 8.00
N ASP A 193 8.42 8.11 9.30
CA ASP A 193 9.32 7.75 10.40
C ASP A 193 9.37 6.25 10.68
N TRP A 194 8.55 5.46 10.01
CA TRP A 194 8.53 4.02 10.22
C TRP A 194 9.78 3.36 9.62
N ILE A 195 10.28 2.35 10.30
CA ILE A 195 11.35 1.49 9.81
C ILE A 195 10.78 0.19 9.26
N ARG A 196 11.43 -0.33 8.22
CA ARG A 196 11.08 -1.64 7.65
C ARG A 196 11.45 -2.74 8.64
N GLY A 197 10.48 -3.57 9.00
CA GLY A 197 10.70 -4.79 9.77
C GLY A 197 11.20 -5.94 8.89
N PRO A 198 11.39 -7.14 9.47
CA PRO A 198 11.67 -8.35 8.71
C PRO A 198 10.59 -8.58 7.64
N SER A 199 11.01 -8.90 6.43
CA SER A 199 10.09 -9.16 5.32
C SER A 199 10.48 -10.44 4.59
N SER A 200 9.49 -11.08 3.97
CA SER A 200 9.70 -12.22 3.07
C SER A 200 8.91 -12.00 1.80
N THR A 201 9.48 -12.44 0.69
CA THR A 201 8.80 -12.44 -0.62
C THR A 201 8.50 -13.89 -0.99
N VAL A 202 7.28 -14.13 -1.44
CA VAL A 202 6.83 -15.44 -1.90
C VAL A 202 6.21 -15.30 -3.28
N ASP A 203 6.74 -16.06 -4.24
CA ASP A 203 6.14 -16.14 -5.58
C ASP A 203 4.90 -17.04 -5.54
N VAL A 204 3.77 -16.47 -5.93
CA VAL A 204 2.48 -17.19 -5.98
C VAL A 204 2.02 -17.26 -7.43
N ASN A 205 1.83 -18.49 -7.92
CA ASN A 205 1.40 -18.71 -9.31
C ASN A 205 -0.12 -18.49 -9.46
N CYS A 206 -0.54 -17.23 -9.38
CA CYS A 206 -1.92 -16.82 -9.56
C CYS A 206 -2.01 -15.42 -10.18
N ASN A 207 -3.22 -15.02 -10.57
CA ASN A 207 -3.51 -13.64 -10.99
C ASN A 207 -3.40 -12.71 -9.77
N TRP A 208 -2.92 -11.48 -9.97
CA TRP A 208 -2.72 -10.48 -8.92
C TRP A 208 -4.00 -10.17 -8.11
N LYS A 209 -5.18 -10.30 -8.75
CA LYS A 209 -6.48 -10.08 -8.08
C LYS A 209 -6.79 -11.12 -7.00
N VAL A 210 -6.22 -12.34 -7.09
CA VAL A 210 -6.51 -13.40 -6.10
C VAL A 210 -6.06 -13.03 -4.68
N PRO A 211 -4.80 -12.62 -4.43
CA PRO A 211 -4.41 -12.14 -3.11
C PRO A 211 -5.11 -10.84 -2.72
N GLN A 212 -5.41 -9.98 -3.71
CA GLN A 212 -6.17 -8.76 -3.49
C GLN A 212 -7.58 -9.06 -2.95
N ASP A 213 -8.34 -9.89 -3.64
CA ASP A 213 -9.69 -10.27 -3.24
C ASP A 213 -9.70 -10.93 -1.85
N ASN A 214 -8.72 -11.80 -1.58
CA ASN A 214 -8.57 -12.45 -0.27
C ASN A 214 -8.31 -11.45 0.86
N SER A 215 -7.57 -10.37 0.58
CA SER A 215 -7.23 -9.35 1.58
C SER A 215 -8.35 -8.32 1.78
N CYS A 216 -9.30 -8.22 0.84
CA CYS A 216 -10.42 -7.28 0.90
C CYS A 216 -11.66 -7.84 1.57
N GLU A 217 -11.58 -8.97 2.25
CA GLU A 217 -12.69 -9.59 2.96
C GLU A 217 -12.19 -10.36 4.17
N SER A 218 -13.08 -10.66 5.10
CA SER A 218 -12.80 -11.43 6.32
C SER A 218 -13.67 -12.69 6.42
N TYR A 219 -14.44 -12.98 5.37
CA TYR A 219 -15.43 -14.05 5.36
C TYR A 219 -14.79 -15.46 5.43
N HIS A 220 -13.54 -15.60 4.95
CA HIS A 220 -12.81 -16.86 4.99
C HIS A 220 -12.21 -17.18 6.39
N LEU A 221 -12.09 -16.20 7.29
CA LEU A 221 -11.44 -16.39 8.60
C LEU A 221 -11.96 -17.60 9.39
N PRO A 222 -13.28 -17.82 9.54
CA PRO A 222 -13.77 -18.96 10.32
C PRO A 222 -13.33 -20.33 9.79
N SER A 223 -13.09 -20.41 8.49
CA SER A 223 -12.75 -21.67 7.82
C SER A 223 -11.25 -21.88 7.66
N VAL A 224 -10.51 -20.82 7.35
CA VAL A 224 -9.08 -20.88 7.01
C VAL A 224 -8.20 -20.50 8.21
N HIS A 225 -8.65 -19.53 9.02
CA HIS A 225 -7.92 -18.99 10.16
C HIS A 225 -8.75 -18.98 11.44
N PRO A 226 -9.38 -20.12 11.85
CA PRO A 226 -10.29 -20.15 13.00
C PRO A 226 -9.62 -19.69 14.30
N GLN A 227 -8.31 -19.88 14.44
CA GLN A 227 -7.54 -19.38 15.59
C GLN A 227 -7.60 -17.86 15.72
N GLY A 228 -7.70 -17.14 14.62
CA GLY A 228 -7.76 -15.68 14.58
C GLY A 228 -9.03 -15.10 15.22
N LEU A 229 -10.12 -15.86 15.24
CA LEU A 229 -11.39 -15.40 15.81
C LEU A 229 -11.31 -15.02 17.28
N LYS A 230 -10.26 -15.41 17.97
CA LYS A 230 -10.03 -15.06 19.37
C LYS A 230 -9.52 -13.63 19.58
N TRP A 231 -9.08 -12.96 18.52
CA TRP A 231 -8.48 -11.62 18.60
C TRP A 231 -8.77 -10.71 17.40
N ILE A 232 -9.52 -11.20 16.39
CA ILE A 232 -9.93 -10.44 15.22
C ILE A 232 -11.38 -10.73 14.83
N GLU A 233 -12.12 -9.70 14.49
CA GLU A 233 -13.50 -9.79 13.99
C GLU A 233 -13.52 -10.24 12.52
N HIS A 234 -14.54 -11.02 12.14
CA HIS A 234 -14.71 -11.44 10.75
C HIS A 234 -16.08 -11.07 10.17
N SER A 235 -17.05 -10.75 11.03
CA SER A 235 -18.41 -10.53 10.58
C SER A 235 -18.55 -9.19 9.84
N TYR A 236 -19.14 -9.23 8.66
CA TYR A 236 -19.45 -8.02 7.88
C TYR A 236 -20.34 -7.01 8.64
N LYS A 237 -20.96 -7.42 9.74
CA LYS A 237 -21.77 -6.54 10.60
C LYS A 237 -20.91 -5.60 11.45
N HIS A 238 -19.66 -5.96 11.64
CA HIS A 238 -18.70 -5.26 12.50
C HIS A 238 -17.47 -4.77 11.75
N CYS A 239 -17.17 -5.37 10.58
CA CYS A 239 -16.17 -4.88 9.66
C CYS A 239 -16.76 -3.76 8.79
N HIS A 240 -15.94 -2.78 8.42
CA HIS A 240 -16.36 -1.66 7.58
C HIS A 240 -15.72 -1.78 6.20
N PHE A 241 -16.51 -1.47 5.17
CA PHE A 241 -16.08 -1.44 3.79
C PHE A 241 -16.49 -0.07 3.23
N ASP A 242 -15.50 0.74 2.95
CA ASP A 242 -15.68 2.10 2.48
C ASP A 242 -15.12 2.24 1.05
N TRP A 243 -15.65 3.19 0.31
CA TRP A 243 -15.24 3.51 -1.05
C TRP A 243 -15.26 5.02 -1.26
N CYS A 244 -14.36 5.56 -2.10
CA CYS A 244 -14.37 6.96 -2.50
C CYS A 244 -14.51 7.13 -4.02
N GLU A 245 -14.81 8.34 -4.46
CA GLU A 245 -15.09 8.66 -5.87
C GLU A 245 -13.85 8.45 -6.76
N GLU A 246 -12.66 8.60 -6.20
CA GLU A 246 -11.37 8.39 -6.88
C GLU A 246 -11.10 6.91 -7.20
N GLY A 247 -11.95 6.00 -6.70
CA GLY A 247 -11.91 4.57 -7.00
C GLY A 247 -11.21 3.72 -5.94
N HIS A 248 -10.63 4.34 -4.92
CA HIS A 248 -10.02 3.60 -3.81
C HIS A 248 -11.09 3.01 -2.90
N ASN A 249 -10.75 1.90 -2.28
CA ASN A 249 -11.56 1.33 -1.24
C ASN A 249 -10.72 1.01 0.00
N ARG A 250 -11.41 0.88 1.11
CA ARG A 250 -10.81 0.58 2.39
C ARG A 250 -11.65 -0.46 3.12
N MET A 251 -10.99 -1.47 3.65
CA MET A 251 -11.58 -2.39 4.61
C MET A 251 -10.99 -2.12 5.99
N SER A 252 -11.83 -2.04 7.02
CA SER A 252 -11.43 -1.95 8.42
C SER A 252 -11.95 -3.17 9.16
N ILE A 253 -11.06 -3.86 9.85
CA ILE A 253 -11.34 -5.09 10.61
C ILE A 253 -11.00 -4.84 12.07
N PRO A 254 -11.98 -4.87 12.99
CA PRO A 254 -11.71 -4.76 14.43
C PRO A 254 -10.74 -5.84 14.91
N MET A 255 -9.67 -5.41 15.55
CA MET A 255 -8.69 -6.27 16.21
C MET A 255 -8.66 -6.01 17.72
N VAL A 256 -7.87 -6.79 18.46
CA VAL A 256 -7.76 -6.73 19.91
C VAL A 256 -9.10 -7.05 20.58
N THR A 257 -9.91 -7.87 19.95
CA THR A 257 -11.20 -8.34 20.45
C THR A 257 -11.52 -9.71 19.85
N PRO A 258 -12.14 -10.62 20.59
CA PRO A 258 -12.70 -11.80 19.95
C PRO A 258 -13.79 -11.43 18.94
N SER A 259 -13.98 -12.28 17.94
CA SER A 259 -15.10 -12.14 17.02
C SER A 259 -16.45 -12.31 17.73
N HIS A 260 -17.44 -11.52 17.34
CA HIS A 260 -18.80 -11.64 17.83
C HIS A 260 -19.46 -13.01 17.55
N SER A 261 -18.90 -13.78 16.61
CA SER A 261 -19.34 -15.16 16.39
C SER A 261 -19.10 -16.08 17.58
N LEU A 262 -18.16 -15.72 18.46
CA LEU A 262 -17.84 -16.47 19.70
C LEU A 262 -18.64 -15.99 20.92
N THR A 263 -19.64 -15.12 20.73
CA THR A 263 -20.45 -14.62 21.83
C THR A 263 -21.20 -15.76 22.53
N GLY A 264 -20.99 -15.90 23.83
CA GLY A 264 -21.60 -16.96 24.65
C GLY A 264 -20.74 -18.22 24.78
N GLU A 265 -19.59 -18.28 24.16
CA GLU A 265 -18.57 -19.30 24.40
C GLU A 265 -17.72 -18.94 25.62
N GLU A 266 -17.21 -19.95 26.33
CA GLU A 266 -16.19 -19.74 27.36
C GLU A 266 -14.84 -19.57 26.64
N LEU A 267 -14.34 -18.33 26.62
CA LEU A 267 -13.08 -18.00 25.96
C LEU A 267 -11.93 -18.09 26.95
N GLU A 268 -10.81 -18.64 26.50
CA GLU A 268 -9.53 -18.47 27.16
C GLU A 268 -8.80 -17.32 26.48
N VAL A 269 -8.09 -16.50 27.25
CA VAL A 269 -7.28 -15.43 26.69
C VAL A 269 -6.14 -16.05 25.87
N ASP A 270 -6.19 -15.82 24.58
CA ASP A 270 -5.22 -16.30 23.61
C ASP A 270 -3.87 -15.57 23.78
N ASP A 271 -2.78 -16.25 23.47
CA ASP A 271 -1.43 -15.66 23.57
C ASP A 271 -1.27 -14.44 22.65
N GLN A 272 -1.88 -14.47 21.45
CA GLN A 272 -1.85 -13.34 20.53
C GLN A 272 -2.58 -12.10 21.09
N LEU A 273 -3.74 -12.31 21.73
CA LEU A 273 -4.45 -11.23 22.41
C LEU A 273 -3.63 -10.69 23.58
N ARG A 274 -2.92 -11.57 24.31
CA ARG A 274 -1.98 -11.19 25.38
C ARG A 274 -0.88 -10.27 24.84
N GLU A 275 -0.22 -10.65 23.75
CA GLU A 275 0.82 -9.88 23.10
C GLU A 275 0.34 -8.49 22.64
N MET A 276 -0.93 -8.35 22.30
CA MET A 276 -1.55 -7.07 21.95
C MET A 276 -1.85 -6.16 23.14
N LEU A 277 -2.06 -6.74 24.33
CA LEU A 277 -2.39 -6.03 25.56
C LEU A 277 -1.16 -5.58 26.36
N GLU A 278 -0.15 -6.43 26.45
CA GLU A 278 1.04 -6.22 27.29
C GLU A 278 1.81 -4.91 27.00
N PRO A 279 2.01 -4.48 25.74
CA PRO A 279 2.70 -3.22 25.44
C PRO A 279 2.00 -2.00 26.05
N TRP A 280 0.70 -2.11 26.33
CA TRP A 280 -0.11 -1.05 26.92
C TRP A 280 -0.29 -1.19 28.43
N GLY A 281 0.45 -2.10 29.05
CA GLY A 281 0.40 -2.35 30.50
C GLY A 281 -0.89 -3.03 30.96
N LEU A 282 -1.61 -3.69 30.05
CA LEU A 282 -2.83 -4.43 30.33
C LEU A 282 -2.49 -5.91 30.47
N LYS A 283 -3.13 -6.56 31.43
CA LYS A 283 -2.96 -7.99 31.67
C LYS A 283 -4.18 -8.74 31.14
N ALA A 284 -3.94 -9.75 30.36
CA ALA A 284 -4.98 -10.57 29.76
C ALA A 284 -5.91 -11.21 30.82
N GLU A 285 -5.35 -11.58 31.97
CA GLU A 285 -6.08 -12.17 33.08
C GLU A 285 -7.16 -11.24 33.66
N ASP A 286 -6.98 -9.91 33.53
CA ASP A 286 -7.97 -8.93 34.03
C ASP A 286 -9.24 -8.89 33.15
N PHE A 287 -9.22 -9.54 32.00
CA PHE A 287 -10.34 -9.59 31.07
C PHE A 287 -11.04 -10.94 31.00
N LYS A 288 -10.70 -11.87 31.87
CA LYS A 288 -11.39 -13.18 31.92
C LYS A 288 -12.88 -12.99 32.07
N GLY A 289 -13.66 -13.52 31.13
CA GLY A 289 -15.13 -13.34 31.05
C GLY A 289 -15.59 -11.96 30.59
N ARG A 290 -14.64 -11.11 30.12
CA ARG A 290 -14.87 -9.77 29.58
C ARG A 290 -13.98 -9.50 28.37
N GLU A 291 -13.63 -10.53 27.61
CA GLU A 291 -12.67 -10.48 26.49
C GLU A 291 -13.10 -9.49 25.41
N PHE A 292 -14.39 -9.25 25.25
CA PHE A 292 -14.92 -8.24 24.33
C PHE A 292 -14.68 -6.77 24.75
N GLU A 293 -14.21 -6.53 25.97
CA GLU A 293 -13.89 -5.16 26.44
C GLU A 293 -12.43 -4.76 26.13
N THR A 294 -11.60 -5.70 25.70
CA THR A 294 -10.15 -5.50 25.49
C THR A 294 -9.85 -4.38 24.48
N ARG A 295 -10.55 -4.36 23.34
CA ARG A 295 -10.38 -3.34 22.30
C ARG A 295 -10.60 -1.91 22.83
N GLN A 296 -11.73 -1.67 23.45
CA GLN A 296 -12.05 -0.35 24.02
C GLN A 296 -11.06 0.06 25.11
N LYS A 297 -10.60 -0.91 25.90
CA LYS A 297 -9.62 -0.63 26.94
C LYS A 297 -8.27 -0.23 26.35
N VAL A 298 -7.79 -0.92 25.31
CA VAL A 298 -6.55 -0.56 24.63
C VAL A 298 -6.68 0.84 24.01
N GLN A 299 -7.77 1.15 23.31
CA GLN A 299 -8.03 2.47 22.76
C GLN A 299 -7.96 3.55 23.86
N SER A 300 -8.63 3.33 24.97
CA SER A 300 -8.62 4.26 26.12
C SER A 300 -7.22 4.46 26.71
N VAL A 301 -6.40 3.41 26.79
CA VAL A 301 -5.01 3.53 27.28
C VAL A 301 -4.13 4.25 26.26
N LYS A 302 -4.25 3.91 24.98
CA LYS A 302 -3.52 4.60 23.91
C LYS A 302 -3.79 6.11 23.91
N ARG A 303 -5.07 6.52 24.06
CA ARG A 303 -5.44 7.94 24.19
C ARG A 303 -4.78 8.63 25.38
N LYS A 304 -4.68 7.96 26.53
CA LYS A 304 -4.12 8.55 27.75
C LYS A 304 -2.61 8.63 27.76
N THR A 305 -1.95 7.61 27.22
CA THR A 305 -0.50 7.42 27.40
C THR A 305 0.27 7.62 26.11
N GLY A 306 -0.40 7.82 24.98
CA GLY A 306 0.24 7.91 23.67
C GLY A 306 1.23 9.09 23.58
N SER A 307 0.80 10.29 23.99
CA SER A 307 1.64 11.48 23.95
C SER A 307 2.86 11.37 24.86
N GLU A 308 2.73 10.73 26.02
CA GLU A 308 3.87 10.46 26.92
C GLU A 308 4.91 9.51 26.29
N ARG A 309 4.47 8.70 25.33
CA ARG A 309 5.32 7.75 24.58
C ARG A 309 5.78 8.31 23.23
N GLY A 310 5.43 9.56 22.90
CA GLY A 310 5.80 10.22 21.65
C GLY A 310 4.86 9.93 20.47
N TYR A 311 3.69 9.30 20.70
CA TYR A 311 2.72 9.04 19.66
C TYR A 311 1.68 10.16 19.55
N GLN A 312 1.29 10.53 18.34
CA GLN A 312 0.27 11.55 18.06
C GLN A 312 -1.12 10.94 17.85
N PHE A 313 -1.55 10.08 18.77
CA PHE A 313 -2.82 9.36 18.64
C PHE A 313 -4.06 10.26 18.66
N ASP A 314 -3.94 11.53 19.05
CA ASP A 314 -5.05 12.48 19.05
C ASP A 314 -5.55 12.81 17.62
N GLN A 315 -4.73 12.60 16.60
CA GLN A 315 -5.08 12.78 15.20
C GLN A 315 -5.79 11.58 14.58
N LEU A 316 -5.74 10.43 15.25
CA LEU A 316 -6.32 9.18 14.76
C LEU A 316 -7.74 8.98 15.33
N PHE A 317 -8.58 8.26 14.60
CA PHE A 317 -9.85 7.76 15.12
C PHE A 317 -9.63 6.57 16.07
N ASP A 318 -10.62 6.24 16.88
CA ASP A 318 -10.47 5.14 17.86
C ASP A 318 -10.24 3.77 17.19
N ASP A 319 -10.91 3.52 16.07
CA ASP A 319 -10.71 2.31 15.27
C ASP A 319 -9.30 2.24 14.68
N GLN A 320 -8.71 3.36 14.23
CA GLN A 320 -7.33 3.41 13.76
C GLN A 320 -6.29 3.05 14.85
N LEU A 321 -6.67 3.11 16.12
CA LEU A 321 -5.79 2.72 17.22
C LEU A 321 -5.67 1.21 17.40
N THR A 322 -6.61 0.42 16.90
CA THR A 322 -6.69 -1.01 17.18
C THR A 322 -6.99 -1.88 15.98
N ASP A 323 -7.58 -1.35 14.92
CA ASP A 323 -8.09 -2.14 13.81
C ASP A 323 -7.02 -2.34 12.72
N ALA A 324 -7.14 -3.42 11.98
CA ALA A 324 -6.40 -3.60 10.75
C ALA A 324 -7.12 -2.85 9.62
N TYR A 325 -6.36 -2.10 8.84
CA TYR A 325 -6.85 -1.39 7.67
C TYR A 325 -6.20 -1.97 6.41
N HIS A 326 -7.01 -2.17 5.41
CA HIS A 326 -6.59 -2.57 4.08
C HIS A 326 -7.09 -1.55 3.07
N TYR A 327 -6.16 -0.90 2.36
CA TYR A 327 -6.44 0.11 1.34
C TYR A 327 -6.13 -0.44 -0.04
N ASN A 328 -6.98 -0.12 -1.01
CA ASN A 328 -6.83 -0.51 -2.41
C ASN A 328 -7.07 0.67 -3.34
#